data_7758c0ed545b0db6537bee524c3cf867
#
_entry.id   7758c0ed545b0db6537bee524c3cf867
#
_cell.length_a   1.000
_cell.length_b   1.000
_cell.length_c   1.000
_cell.angle_alpha   90.00
_cell.angle_beta   90.00
_cell.angle_gamma   90.00
#
_symmetry.space_group_name_H-M   'P 1'
#
loop_
_entity.id
_entity.type
_entity.pdbx_description
1 polymer ?
#
loop_
_entity_poly.entity_id
_entity_poly.type
_entity_poly.pdbx_seq_one_letter_code
_entity_poly.pdbx_strand_id
1 'polypeptide(L)'
;YSKIDEFGFLQSPYHPVVDGKVNKSPKDVTYLNAFREESFRIAQANSEVDAKTNKLKGRVTCRYRDTVAEFEPSEVDFMDVSPKQVVSVAAGLIPFIEHDDANRALMGANMQRQGVPLLQTEAPLVGTGIEHRVAKDSKTVSTSDSEGIVALADANRIVVTDDGNLPAR
;
A
#
# COMPACT_ATOMS: atom_id res chain seq x y z
N TYR A 1 2.24 0.08 -1.01
CA TYR A 1 2.37 1.49 -1.35
C TYR A 1 3.40 2.23 -0.48
N SER A 2 3.59 1.82 0.78
CA SER A 2 4.55 2.45 1.67
C SER A 2 5.98 2.06 1.33
N LYS A 3 6.91 2.98 1.58
CA LYS A 3 8.36 2.74 1.52
C LYS A 3 8.96 2.87 2.91
N ILE A 4 10.15 2.33 3.08
CA ILE A 4 10.95 2.52 4.31
C ILE A 4 12.11 3.43 3.92
N ASP A 5 12.35 4.46 4.73
CA ASP A 5 13.51 5.33 4.54
C ASP A 5 14.79 4.69 5.12
N GLU A 6 15.93 5.35 4.92
CA GLU A 6 17.24 4.91 5.42
C GLU A 6 17.33 4.79 6.95
N PHE A 7 16.44 5.47 7.69
CA PHE A 7 16.34 5.41 9.14
C PHE A 7 15.32 4.37 9.64
N GLY A 8 14.62 3.66 8.75
CA GLY A 8 13.62 2.66 9.08
C GLY A 8 12.22 3.21 9.29
N PHE A 9 11.95 4.49 9.02
CA PHE A 9 10.60 5.07 9.11
C PHE A 9 9.77 4.73 7.88
N LEU A 10 8.50 4.41 8.12
CA LEU A 10 7.52 4.21 7.05
C LEU A 10 7.16 5.55 6.41
N GLN A 11 7.14 5.57 5.09
CA GLN A 11 6.70 6.69 4.28
C GLN A 11 5.47 6.30 3.48
N SER A 12 4.47 7.16 3.48
CA SER A 12 3.24 7.01 2.70
C SER A 12 3.28 7.86 1.44
N PRO A 13 2.65 7.41 0.34
CA PRO A 13 2.61 8.16 -0.91
C PRO A 13 1.51 9.21 -0.90
N TYR A 14 1.80 10.38 -1.47
CA TYR A 14 0.87 11.49 -1.63
C TYR A 14 1.01 12.12 -3.03
N HIS A 15 -0.11 12.62 -3.56
CA HIS A 15 -0.09 13.44 -4.76
C HIS A 15 0.19 14.89 -4.39
N PRO A 16 1.22 15.54 -4.97
CA PRO A 16 1.46 16.95 -4.75
C PRO A 16 0.36 17.81 -5.39
N VAL A 17 -0.01 18.86 -4.69
CA VAL A 17 -0.98 19.87 -5.14
C VAL A 17 -0.27 21.19 -5.30
N VAL A 18 -0.41 21.82 -6.45
CA VAL A 18 0.15 23.14 -6.74
C VAL A 18 -0.98 24.04 -7.22
N ASP A 19 -1.20 25.14 -6.52
CA ASP A 19 -2.28 26.10 -6.82
C ASP A 19 -3.66 25.44 -7.00
N GLY A 20 -3.98 24.50 -6.14
CA GLY A 20 -5.22 23.74 -6.17
C GLY A 20 -5.32 22.70 -7.30
N LYS A 21 -4.25 22.48 -8.06
CA LYS A 21 -4.19 21.46 -9.10
C LYS A 21 -3.45 20.22 -8.58
N VAL A 22 -4.14 19.09 -8.59
CA VAL A 22 -3.59 17.80 -8.16
C VAL A 22 -2.77 17.15 -9.28
N ASN A 23 -1.52 16.82 -9.02
CA ASN A 23 -0.70 16.05 -9.95
C ASN A 23 -0.90 14.55 -9.70
N LYS A 24 -1.71 13.90 -10.56
CA LYS A 24 -2.02 12.46 -10.46
C LYS A 24 -1.03 11.56 -11.22
N SER A 25 0.09 12.11 -11.67
CA SER A 25 1.11 11.31 -12.35
C SER A 25 1.74 10.29 -11.39
N PRO A 26 1.82 9.00 -11.75
CA PRO A 26 2.47 7.99 -10.91
C PRO A 26 3.95 8.25 -10.65
N LYS A 27 4.59 9.06 -11.50
CA LYS A 27 6.02 9.40 -11.39
C LYS A 27 6.30 10.49 -10.38
N ASP A 28 5.30 11.35 -10.11
CA ASP A 28 5.46 12.55 -9.28
C ASP A 28 4.90 12.35 -7.86
N VAL A 29 4.67 11.10 -7.46
CA VAL A 29 4.21 10.78 -6.10
C VAL A 29 5.32 11.09 -5.09
N THR A 30 4.99 11.92 -4.11
CA THR A 30 5.89 12.28 -3.00
C THR A 30 5.65 11.35 -1.83
N TYR A 31 6.72 10.85 -1.23
CA TYR A 31 6.66 10.01 -0.03
C TYR A 31 6.99 10.84 1.21
N LEU A 32 6.07 10.83 2.16
CA LEU A 32 6.22 11.56 3.43
C LEU A 32 6.18 10.57 4.59
N ASN A 33 7.03 10.79 5.59
CA ASN A 33 6.93 10.14 6.89
C ASN A 33 5.98 10.93 7.80
N ALA A 34 5.56 10.34 8.93
CA ALA A 34 4.61 10.95 9.85
C ALA A 34 5.04 12.34 10.35
N PHE A 35 6.33 12.51 10.61
CA PHE A 35 6.87 13.79 11.08
C PHE A 35 6.73 14.92 10.03
N ARG A 36 6.97 14.60 8.77
CA ARG A 36 6.81 15.57 7.67
C ARG A 36 5.34 15.86 7.37
N GLU A 37 4.47 14.84 7.49
CA GLU A 37 3.03 14.99 7.27
C GLU A 37 2.41 16.08 8.16
N GLU A 38 2.85 16.21 9.41
CA GLU A 38 2.33 17.20 10.34
C GLU A 38 2.48 18.64 9.87
N SER A 39 3.46 18.89 9.01
CA SER A 39 3.75 20.23 8.50
C SER A 39 2.89 20.63 7.30
N PHE A 40 2.17 19.69 6.69
CA PHE A 40 1.44 19.90 5.44
C PHE A 40 -0.08 19.73 5.60
N ARG A 41 -0.83 20.44 4.76
CA ARG A 41 -2.28 20.31 4.64
C ARG A 41 -2.57 19.24 3.60
N ILE A 42 -3.12 18.10 4.03
CA ILE A 42 -3.32 16.93 3.18
C ILE A 42 -4.81 16.74 2.96
N ALA A 43 -5.25 16.88 1.71
CA ALA A 43 -6.62 16.66 1.30
C ALA A 43 -6.96 15.18 1.28
N GLN A 44 -8.21 14.85 1.61
CA GLN A 44 -8.72 13.49 1.52
C GLN A 44 -8.85 13.03 0.06
N ALA A 45 -8.64 11.74 -0.18
CA ALA A 45 -8.71 11.16 -1.52
C ALA A 45 -10.09 11.25 -2.19
N ASN A 46 -11.16 11.41 -1.40
CA ASN A 46 -12.52 11.57 -1.87
C ASN A 46 -12.91 13.03 -2.17
N SER A 47 -12.00 13.99 -2.03
CA SER A 47 -12.23 15.39 -2.37
C SER A 47 -12.63 15.54 -3.84
N GLU A 48 -13.56 16.46 -4.12
CA GLU A 48 -14.02 16.70 -5.47
C GLU A 48 -12.92 17.33 -6.33
N VAL A 49 -12.53 16.62 -7.37
CA VAL A 49 -11.52 17.04 -8.36
C VAL A 49 -12.18 17.10 -9.74
N ASP A 50 -11.98 18.19 -10.45
CA ASP A 50 -12.42 18.30 -11.84
C ASP A 50 -11.63 17.32 -12.73
N ALA A 51 -12.34 16.43 -13.40
CA ALA A 51 -11.75 15.39 -14.24
C ALA A 51 -10.91 15.91 -15.43
N LYS A 52 -11.20 17.15 -15.91
CA LYS A 52 -10.51 17.75 -17.05
C LYS A 52 -9.28 18.55 -16.64
N THR A 53 -9.39 19.34 -15.58
CA THR A 53 -8.33 20.28 -15.15
C THR A 53 -7.52 19.76 -13.98
N ASN A 54 -7.93 18.69 -13.33
CA ASN A 54 -7.39 18.16 -12.06
C ASN A 54 -7.37 19.20 -10.94
N LYS A 55 -8.23 20.22 -10.98
CA LYS A 55 -8.35 21.21 -9.91
C LYS A 55 -9.35 20.76 -8.85
N LEU A 56 -9.01 21.03 -7.60
CA LEU A 56 -9.90 20.86 -6.46
C LEU A 56 -11.06 21.86 -6.55
N LYS A 57 -12.27 21.41 -6.21
CA LYS A 57 -13.50 22.22 -6.24
C LYS A 57 -13.93 22.56 -4.82
N GLY A 58 -14.34 23.82 -4.64
CA GLY A 58 -14.90 24.29 -3.37
C GLY A 58 -13.91 24.23 -2.22
N ARG A 59 -14.42 24.29 -1.00
CA ARG A 59 -13.64 24.09 0.20
C ARG A 59 -13.30 22.63 0.38
N VAL A 60 -12.06 22.36 0.74
CA VAL A 60 -11.52 21.00 0.81
C VAL A 60 -11.24 20.64 2.26
N THR A 61 -11.79 19.51 2.69
CA THR A 61 -11.51 18.94 4.01
C THR A 61 -10.08 18.36 4.00
N CYS A 62 -9.20 18.94 4.81
CA CYS A 62 -7.81 18.53 4.92
C CYS A 62 -7.47 18.13 6.36
N ARG A 63 -6.54 17.20 6.45
CA ARG A 63 -5.84 16.87 7.70
C ARG A 63 -4.65 17.81 7.84
N TYR A 64 -4.56 18.49 8.97
CA TYR A 64 -3.42 19.32 9.34
C TYR A 64 -3.10 19.12 10.81
N ARG A 65 -1.92 18.61 11.12
CA ARG A 65 -1.55 18.16 12.47
C ARG A 65 -2.60 17.17 13.01
N ASP A 66 -3.12 17.43 14.21
CA ASP A 66 -4.14 16.59 14.88
C ASP A 66 -5.58 16.99 14.57
N THR A 67 -5.78 17.96 13.67
CA THR A 67 -7.12 18.51 13.38
C THR A 67 -7.52 18.25 11.93
N VAL A 68 -8.84 18.16 11.72
CA VAL A 68 -9.44 18.13 10.39
C VAL A 68 -10.20 19.44 10.21
N ALA A 69 -9.84 20.22 9.20
CA ALA A 69 -10.43 21.52 8.91
C ALA A 69 -10.60 21.70 7.39
N GLU A 70 -11.44 22.69 7.04
CA GLU A 70 -11.66 23.06 5.65
C GLU A 70 -10.69 24.17 5.24
N PHE A 71 -10.04 23.99 4.12
CA PHE A 71 -9.10 24.92 3.52
C PHE A 71 -9.49 25.29 2.11
N GLU A 72 -8.97 26.43 1.63
CA GLU A 72 -9.07 26.80 0.23
C GLU A 72 -8.16 25.92 -0.65
N PRO A 73 -8.57 25.59 -1.89
CA PRO A 73 -7.77 24.73 -2.77
C PRO A 73 -6.31 25.17 -2.98
N SER A 74 -6.06 26.48 -2.94
CA SER A 74 -4.71 27.05 -3.07
C SER A 74 -3.79 26.82 -1.88
N GLU A 75 -4.37 26.50 -0.72
CA GLU A 75 -3.63 26.26 0.53
C GLU A 75 -3.31 24.77 0.74
N VAL A 76 -3.81 23.89 -0.11
CA VAL A 76 -3.62 22.44 -0.01
C VAL A 76 -2.27 22.07 -0.59
N ASP A 77 -1.45 21.38 0.18
CA ASP A 77 -0.09 20.96 -0.21
C ASP A 77 -0.07 19.59 -0.88
N PHE A 78 -0.85 18.65 -0.35
CA PHE A 78 -0.90 17.27 -0.83
C PHE A 78 -2.31 16.71 -0.80
N MET A 79 -2.53 15.62 -1.53
CA MET A 79 -3.76 14.85 -1.53
C MET A 79 -3.44 13.36 -1.36
N ASP A 80 -4.25 12.65 -0.59
CA ASP A 80 -4.15 11.19 -0.45
C ASP A 80 -4.29 10.49 -1.81
N VAL A 81 -3.48 9.47 -2.05
CA VAL A 81 -3.53 8.69 -3.31
C VAL A 81 -4.82 7.89 -3.41
N SER A 82 -5.28 7.31 -2.30
CA SER A 82 -6.48 6.48 -2.27
C SER A 82 -7.12 6.48 -0.88
N PRO A 83 -8.46 6.38 -0.79
CA PRO A 83 -9.15 6.18 0.50
C PRO A 83 -8.70 4.91 1.24
N LYS A 84 -8.23 3.91 0.50
CA LYS A 84 -7.73 2.64 1.05
C LYS A 84 -6.43 2.79 1.85
N GLN A 85 -5.79 3.94 1.76
CA GLN A 85 -4.52 4.24 2.43
C GLN A 85 -4.64 4.25 3.96
N VAL A 86 -5.83 4.54 4.49
CA VAL A 86 -6.11 4.53 5.94
C VAL A 86 -6.35 3.12 6.49
N VAL A 87 -6.56 2.12 5.63
CA VAL A 87 -6.82 0.73 6.01
C VAL A 87 -5.50 -0.02 6.12
N SER A 88 -5.26 -0.69 7.25
CA SER A 88 -4.07 -1.52 7.43
C SER A 88 -4.10 -2.76 6.51
N VAL A 89 -2.94 -3.36 6.28
CA VAL A 89 -2.84 -4.60 5.49
C VAL A 89 -3.67 -5.72 6.12
N ALA A 90 -3.62 -5.87 7.45
CA ALA A 90 -4.40 -6.89 8.15
C ALA A 90 -5.91 -6.71 7.95
N ALA A 91 -6.41 -5.49 8.10
CA ALA A 91 -7.82 -5.17 7.84
C ALA A 91 -8.17 -5.33 6.35
N GLY A 92 -7.26 -4.97 5.46
CA GLY A 92 -7.45 -5.11 4.01
C GLY A 92 -7.52 -6.55 3.51
N LEU A 93 -7.09 -7.54 4.31
CA LEU A 93 -7.20 -8.96 4.02
C LEU A 93 -8.52 -9.58 4.48
N ILE A 94 -9.36 -8.87 5.23
CA ILE A 94 -10.65 -9.35 5.69
C ILE A 94 -11.69 -9.13 4.58
N PRO A 95 -12.24 -10.19 3.98
CA PRO A 95 -13.29 -10.04 2.98
C PRO A 95 -14.57 -9.51 3.63
N PHE A 96 -15.29 -8.64 2.91
CA PHE A 96 -16.55 -8.02 3.35
C PHE A 96 -16.45 -7.24 4.67
N ILE A 97 -15.28 -6.66 4.96
CA ILE A 97 -15.06 -5.91 6.22
C ILE A 97 -16.04 -4.74 6.40
N GLU A 98 -16.56 -4.17 5.31
CA GLU A 98 -17.56 -3.10 5.33
C GLU A 98 -18.91 -3.52 5.93
N HIS A 99 -19.18 -4.81 6.04
CA HIS A 99 -20.38 -5.37 6.64
C HIS A 99 -20.18 -5.84 8.09
N ASP A 100 -18.95 -5.75 8.60
CA ASP A 100 -18.61 -6.18 9.95
C ASP A 100 -18.57 -5.00 10.94
N ASP A 101 -18.94 -5.29 12.18
CA ASP A 101 -18.70 -4.37 13.29
C ASP A 101 -17.20 -4.23 13.58
N ALA A 102 -16.78 -3.02 14.00
CA ALA A 102 -15.39 -2.71 14.27
C ALA A 102 -14.73 -3.66 15.28
N ASN A 103 -15.48 -4.07 16.33
CA ASN A 103 -14.98 -5.01 17.33
C ASN A 103 -14.70 -6.40 16.72
N ARG A 104 -15.57 -6.86 15.81
CA ARG A 104 -15.39 -8.16 15.12
C ARG A 104 -14.26 -8.10 14.12
N ALA A 105 -14.10 -6.99 13.41
CA ALA A 105 -12.97 -6.75 12.52
C ALA A 105 -11.63 -6.76 13.28
N LEU A 106 -11.58 -6.15 14.48
CA LEU A 106 -10.41 -6.18 15.35
C LEU A 106 -10.06 -7.61 15.78
N MET A 107 -11.06 -8.40 16.19
CA MET A 107 -10.85 -9.80 16.55
C MET A 107 -10.33 -10.61 15.35
N GLY A 108 -10.89 -10.42 14.17
CA GLY A 108 -10.45 -11.07 12.94
C GLY A 108 -9.01 -10.71 12.56
N ALA A 109 -8.64 -9.44 12.63
CA ALA A 109 -7.28 -8.98 12.39
C ALA A 109 -6.27 -9.59 13.38
N ASN A 110 -6.65 -9.73 14.65
CA ASN A 110 -5.83 -10.39 15.66
C ASN A 110 -5.67 -11.90 15.38
N MET A 111 -6.74 -12.56 14.97
CA MET A 111 -6.71 -14.01 14.65
C MET A 111 -5.86 -14.31 13.41
N GLN A 112 -5.79 -13.42 12.42
CA GLN A 112 -4.89 -13.59 11.26
C GLN A 112 -3.43 -13.75 11.68
N ARG A 113 -2.99 -13.06 12.73
CA ARG A 113 -1.62 -13.16 13.25
C ARG A 113 -1.34 -14.48 13.99
N GLN A 114 -2.37 -15.22 14.32
CA GLN A 114 -2.30 -16.51 15.02
C GLN A 114 -2.48 -17.71 14.06
N GLY A 115 -2.50 -17.44 12.75
CA GLY A 115 -2.63 -18.48 11.74
C GLY A 115 -1.45 -19.45 11.77
N VAL A 116 -1.75 -20.76 11.69
CA VAL A 116 -0.72 -21.80 11.63
C VAL A 116 -0.28 -21.99 10.18
N PRO A 117 1.03 -21.94 9.87
CA PRO A 117 1.53 -22.26 8.54
C PRO A 117 1.20 -23.71 8.16
N LEU A 118 0.63 -23.89 6.98
CA LEU A 118 0.28 -25.21 6.47
C LEU A 118 1.43 -25.80 5.66
N LEU A 119 1.58 -27.13 5.69
CA LEU A 119 2.55 -27.85 4.85
C LEU A 119 2.24 -27.68 3.36
N GLN A 120 0.98 -27.73 3.01
CA GLN A 120 0.50 -27.42 1.67
C GLN A 120 -0.45 -26.22 1.77
N THR A 121 0.01 -25.11 1.24
CA THR A 121 -0.77 -23.87 1.21
C THR A 121 -1.63 -23.82 -0.06
N GLU A 122 -2.80 -23.21 0.07
CA GLU A 122 -3.71 -22.98 -1.05
C GLU A 122 -4.26 -21.56 -1.02
N ALA A 123 -4.71 -21.07 -2.18
CA ALA A 123 -5.31 -19.76 -2.28
C ALA A 123 -6.72 -19.77 -1.67
N PRO A 124 -7.14 -18.71 -0.96
CA PRO A 124 -8.48 -18.60 -0.42
C PRO A 124 -9.52 -18.54 -1.54
N LEU A 125 -10.66 -19.22 -1.37
CA LEU A 125 -11.78 -19.15 -2.31
C LEU A 125 -12.42 -17.76 -2.35
N VAL A 126 -12.46 -17.10 -1.19
CA VAL A 126 -12.97 -15.72 -1.05
C VAL A 126 -11.84 -14.87 -0.51
N GLY A 127 -11.45 -13.88 -1.29
CA GLY A 127 -10.34 -12.97 -0.96
C GLY A 127 -10.64 -11.54 -1.35
N THR A 128 -9.73 -10.64 -0.99
CA THR A 128 -9.82 -9.21 -1.26
C THR A 128 -9.04 -8.77 -2.50
N GLY A 129 -8.23 -9.66 -3.07
CA GLY A 129 -7.39 -9.40 -4.24
C GLY A 129 -6.00 -8.86 -3.93
N ILE A 130 -5.67 -8.56 -2.66
CA ILE A 130 -4.34 -8.11 -2.25
C ILE A 130 -3.44 -9.23 -1.73
N GLU A 131 -3.97 -10.44 -1.56
CA GLU A 131 -3.28 -11.58 -0.96
C GLU A 131 -1.97 -11.90 -1.67
N HIS A 132 -2.00 -11.96 -3.00
CA HIS A 132 -0.80 -12.21 -3.81
C HIS A 132 0.29 -11.15 -3.58
N ARG A 133 -0.11 -9.89 -3.53
CA ARG A 133 0.81 -8.79 -3.30
C ARG A 133 1.41 -8.84 -1.91
N VAL A 134 0.57 -9.10 -0.89
CA VAL A 134 1.01 -9.23 0.50
C VAL A 134 1.98 -10.39 0.67
N ALA A 135 1.69 -11.55 0.08
CA ALA A 135 2.56 -12.73 0.13
C ALA A 135 3.95 -12.41 -0.48
N LYS A 136 3.98 -11.73 -1.62
CA LYS A 136 5.22 -11.35 -2.29
C LYS A 136 6.01 -10.31 -1.49
N ASP A 137 5.36 -9.26 -1.00
CA ASP A 137 6.00 -8.13 -0.32
C ASP A 137 6.42 -8.48 1.12
N SER A 138 5.80 -9.48 1.75
CA SER A 138 6.16 -9.96 3.11
C SER A 138 7.53 -10.64 3.17
N LYS A 139 8.09 -11.03 2.03
CA LYS A 139 9.37 -11.77 1.91
C LYS A 139 9.45 -13.08 2.73
N THR A 140 8.30 -13.61 3.15
CA THR A 140 8.23 -14.95 3.75
C THR A 140 8.46 -16.05 2.72
N VAL A 141 8.27 -15.73 1.44
CA VAL A 141 8.52 -16.61 0.30
C VAL A 141 9.76 -16.13 -0.44
N SER A 142 10.69 -17.01 -0.73
CA SER A 142 11.83 -16.69 -1.59
C SER A 142 11.35 -16.51 -3.02
N THR A 143 11.57 -15.34 -3.59
CA THR A 143 11.25 -15.02 -4.99
C THR A 143 12.53 -14.95 -5.80
N SER A 144 12.48 -15.40 -7.06
CA SER A 144 13.58 -15.23 -7.99
C SER A 144 13.75 -13.76 -8.37
N ASP A 145 14.98 -13.28 -8.45
CA ASP A 145 15.30 -11.93 -8.91
C ASP A 145 15.27 -11.81 -10.45
N SER A 146 15.36 -12.93 -11.16
CA SER A 146 15.33 -12.99 -12.62
C SER A 146 14.37 -14.07 -13.12
N GLU A 147 13.95 -13.92 -14.36
CA GLU A 147 13.22 -14.97 -15.08
C GLU A 147 14.17 -16.11 -15.45
N GLY A 148 13.68 -17.35 -15.46
CA GLY A 148 14.49 -18.50 -15.79
C GLY A 148 13.80 -19.83 -15.54
N ILE A 149 14.51 -20.93 -15.81
CA ILE A 149 14.03 -22.30 -15.61
C ILE A 149 14.72 -22.88 -14.38
N VAL A 150 13.96 -23.55 -13.52
CA VAL A 150 14.52 -24.22 -12.36
C VAL A 150 15.30 -25.46 -12.79
N ALA A 151 16.62 -25.42 -12.70
CA ALA A 151 17.51 -26.53 -13.02
C ALA A 151 17.66 -27.51 -11.84
N LEU A 152 17.61 -27.00 -10.63
CA LEU A 152 17.71 -27.81 -9.40
C LEU A 152 16.87 -27.17 -8.29
N ALA A 153 16.13 -28.01 -7.58
CA ALA A 153 15.46 -27.63 -6.33
C ALA A 153 15.83 -28.64 -5.25
N ASP A 154 16.56 -28.16 -4.26
CA ASP A 154 17.03 -28.94 -3.12
C ASP A 154 16.51 -28.32 -1.81
N ALA A 155 16.67 -29.00 -0.69
CA ALA A 155 16.24 -28.51 0.61
C ALA A 155 16.86 -27.16 1.00
N ASN A 156 18.09 -26.89 0.54
CA ASN A 156 18.88 -25.73 0.92
C ASN A 156 19.09 -24.70 -0.21
N ARG A 157 18.79 -25.07 -1.44
CA ARG A 157 19.05 -24.19 -2.60
C ARG A 157 18.12 -24.47 -3.77
N ILE A 158 17.81 -23.42 -4.48
CA ILE A 158 17.15 -23.48 -5.78
C ILE A 158 18.09 -22.81 -6.78
N VAL A 159 18.38 -23.50 -7.87
CA VAL A 159 19.21 -22.98 -8.97
C VAL A 159 18.30 -22.67 -10.15
N VAL A 160 18.30 -21.41 -10.57
CA VAL A 160 17.56 -20.91 -11.71
C VAL A 160 18.57 -20.55 -12.78
N THR A 161 18.38 -21.09 -14.00
CA THR A 161 19.24 -20.84 -15.16
C THR A 161 18.41 -20.52 -16.38
N ASP A 162 18.98 -19.88 -17.37
CA ASP A 162 18.26 -19.48 -18.60
C ASP A 162 17.88 -20.70 -19.44
N ASP A 163 18.68 -21.74 -19.42
CA ASP A 163 18.56 -22.95 -20.27
C ASP A 163 18.07 -24.20 -19.49
N GLY A 164 17.88 -24.12 -18.18
CA GLY A 164 17.48 -25.23 -17.34
C GLY A 164 18.58 -26.25 -17.05
N ASN A 165 19.81 -26.00 -17.47
CA ASN A 165 20.94 -26.88 -17.23
C ASN A 165 21.76 -26.42 -16.03
N LEU A 166 22.30 -27.39 -15.29
CA LEU A 166 23.25 -27.05 -14.20
C LEU A 166 24.57 -26.58 -14.82
N PRO A 167 25.16 -25.48 -14.33
CA PRO A 167 26.48 -25.06 -14.76
C PRO A 167 27.50 -26.18 -14.52
N ALA A 168 28.34 -26.43 -15.49
CA ALA A 168 29.44 -27.39 -15.35
C ALA A 168 30.34 -26.97 -14.18
N ARG A 169 30.70 -27.95 -13.34
CA ARG A 169 31.59 -27.75 -12.21
C ARG A 169 33.02 -27.46 -12.67
#